data_83f12b1e063cf0f842906701ac72301d
#
_entry.id   83f12b1e063cf0f842906701ac72301d
#
_cell.length_a   1.000
_cell.length_b   1.000
_cell.length_c   1.000
_cell.angle_alpha   90.00
_cell.angle_beta   90.00
_cell.angle_gamma   90.00
#
_symmetry.space_group_name_H-M   'P 1'
#
loop_
_entity.id
_entity.type
_entity.pdbx_description
1 polymer ?
#
loop_
_entity_poly.entity_id
_entity_poly.type
_entity_poly.pdbx_seq_one_letter_code
_entity_poly.pdbx_strand_id
1 'polypeptide(L)'
;MIYDFILFENYHQAQNHKIDLVLIARMLQSRGLKVAILNIYGEDNSKEVDGIEVLNLPFKANPPQYHRIKLIGKLEFLVWQRRYFKKVIKYITPLAKNFYFGSYHVQMPTALFKINKPCFYWGLRSSRMTNFARMLKSQDFINVLHAAKQRNLFMKNPKQCLFVSNEIIKKEFEDLGLSANRLVIREERCIEQATNSNADKCSPHPSFLVIGQLRKQKNLPTTIEAFKQANIPNAKLCLIGRSQGKYEEVITAAINADDRIERNNSYLEYNDFLNYYTNAHFVLFADEEGDSCITNGTFAEALIRHRPVIAPDYNPYRHYINKYGVGILYKPKDIDSYANALKQATELGVAHFQTNIDTYLKEIMFEKVAKDLVEDIKQNSNTL
;
A
#
# COMPACT_ATOMS: atom_id res chain seq x y z
N MET A 1 -4.06 33.99 -1.37
CA MET A 1 -4.25 32.99 -2.45
C MET A 1 -4.87 31.75 -1.80
N ILE A 2 -5.95 31.19 -2.34
CA ILE A 2 -6.61 30.00 -1.76
C ILE A 2 -6.30 28.81 -2.65
N TYR A 3 -5.82 27.71 -2.03
CA TYR A 3 -5.60 26.43 -2.69
C TYR A 3 -6.89 25.60 -2.68
N ASP A 4 -7.07 24.76 -3.67
CA ASP A 4 -8.12 23.75 -3.64
C ASP A 4 -7.75 22.65 -2.67
N PHE A 5 -6.45 22.26 -2.63
CA PHE A 5 -5.89 21.31 -1.68
C PHE A 5 -4.57 21.74 -1.08
N ILE A 6 -4.39 21.49 0.23
CA ILE A 6 -3.09 21.43 0.88
C ILE A 6 -2.88 19.99 1.36
N LEU A 7 -1.74 19.41 0.98
CA LEU A 7 -1.36 18.03 1.31
C LEU A 7 -0.19 18.03 2.28
N PHE A 8 -0.18 17.16 3.27
CA PHE A 8 0.99 16.87 4.07
C PHE A 8 0.96 15.47 4.69
N GLU A 9 2.14 14.93 4.93
CA GLU A 9 2.29 13.68 5.68
C GLU A 9 2.56 14.03 7.14
N ASN A 10 1.81 13.42 8.03
CA ASN A 10 1.93 13.69 9.46
C ASN A 10 2.89 12.73 10.19
N TYR A 11 3.55 11.81 9.46
CA TYR A 11 4.47 10.83 10.00
C TYR A 11 5.93 11.11 9.59
N HIS A 12 6.77 11.45 10.56
CA HIS A 12 8.14 11.95 10.37
C HIS A 12 9.11 10.97 9.68
N GLN A 13 8.85 9.66 9.66
CA GLN A 13 9.82 8.66 9.22
C GLN A 13 9.52 7.98 7.87
N ALA A 14 8.51 8.43 7.16
CA ALA A 14 8.04 7.72 5.99
C ALA A 14 8.53 8.36 4.68
N GLN A 15 9.79 8.10 4.29
CA GLN A 15 10.31 8.51 2.98
C GLN A 15 9.44 8.02 1.82
N ASN A 16 8.87 6.82 1.91
CA ASN A 16 7.97 6.27 0.89
C ASN A 16 6.64 7.03 0.77
N HIS A 17 6.18 7.70 1.83
CA HIS A 17 4.94 8.48 1.80
C HIS A 17 5.09 9.84 1.11
N LYS A 18 6.32 10.37 0.96
CA LYS A 18 6.55 11.58 0.15
C LYS A 18 6.21 11.34 -1.33
N ILE A 19 6.53 10.16 -1.84
CA ILE A 19 6.20 9.75 -3.22
C ILE A 19 4.68 9.72 -3.42
N ASP A 20 3.93 9.18 -2.46
CA ASP A 20 2.47 9.14 -2.52
C ASP A 20 1.84 10.54 -2.47
N LEU A 21 2.39 11.47 -1.67
CA LEU A 21 1.93 12.86 -1.63
C LEU A 21 2.12 13.57 -2.96
N VAL A 22 3.30 13.44 -3.56
CA VAL A 22 3.62 14.04 -4.86
C VAL A 22 2.70 13.47 -5.94
N LEU A 23 2.48 12.16 -5.93
CA LEU A 23 1.60 11.50 -6.88
C LEU A 23 0.14 12.01 -6.78
N ILE A 24 -0.41 12.12 -5.57
CA ILE A 24 -1.76 12.66 -5.36
C ILE A 24 -1.81 14.13 -5.79
N ALA A 25 -0.81 14.92 -5.45
CA ALA A 25 -0.75 16.32 -5.84
C ALA A 25 -0.74 16.49 -7.37
N ARG A 26 0.04 15.67 -8.08
CA ARG A 26 0.07 15.64 -9.56
C ARG A 26 -1.27 15.23 -10.15
N MET A 27 -1.94 14.23 -9.57
CA MET A 27 -3.29 13.82 -10.00
C MET A 27 -4.29 14.97 -9.88
N LEU A 28 -4.28 15.69 -8.77
CA LEU A 28 -5.17 16.84 -8.56
C LEU A 28 -4.83 18.01 -9.49
N GLN A 29 -3.54 18.33 -9.67
CA GLN A 29 -3.10 19.37 -10.60
C GLN A 29 -3.43 19.08 -12.04
N SER A 30 -3.29 17.83 -12.50
CA SER A 30 -3.62 17.43 -13.89
C SER A 30 -5.10 17.66 -14.23
N ARG A 31 -5.94 17.82 -13.19
CA ARG A 31 -7.38 18.14 -13.32
C ARG A 31 -7.70 19.61 -13.03
N GLY A 32 -6.69 20.47 -13.08
CA GLY A 32 -6.85 21.93 -12.96
C GLY A 32 -7.01 22.42 -11.53
N LEU A 33 -6.80 21.58 -10.52
CA LEU A 33 -6.89 22.01 -9.12
C LEU A 33 -5.60 22.66 -8.67
N LYS A 34 -5.72 23.73 -7.89
CA LYS A 34 -4.59 24.41 -7.28
C LYS A 34 -4.15 23.70 -6.00
N VAL A 35 -2.95 23.15 -6.03
CA VAL A 35 -2.44 22.26 -4.98
C VAL A 35 -1.11 22.77 -4.42
N ALA A 36 -0.90 22.59 -3.12
CA ALA A 36 0.39 22.79 -2.48
C ALA A 36 0.70 21.64 -1.50
N ILE A 37 1.98 21.33 -1.35
CA ILE A 37 2.48 20.42 -0.31
C ILE A 37 2.97 21.26 0.86
N LEU A 38 2.55 20.91 2.09
CA LEU A 38 3.00 21.59 3.31
C LEU A 38 4.19 20.86 3.92
N ASN A 39 5.30 21.55 4.05
CA ASN A 39 6.47 21.11 4.82
C ASN A 39 6.24 21.35 6.30
N ILE A 40 5.78 20.31 7.04
CA ILE A 40 5.38 20.46 8.45
C ILE A 40 6.57 20.51 9.40
N TYR A 41 7.68 19.87 9.06
CA TYR A 41 8.80 19.69 9.98
C TYR A 41 9.95 20.65 9.70
N GLY A 42 9.94 21.35 8.56
CA GLY A 42 10.96 22.33 8.20
C GLY A 42 12.33 21.71 7.90
N GLU A 43 12.34 20.46 7.45
CA GLU A 43 13.57 19.70 7.14
C GLU A 43 14.22 20.16 5.84
N ASP A 44 13.44 20.72 4.94
CA ASP A 44 13.88 21.20 3.64
C ASP A 44 13.23 22.57 3.37
N ASN A 45 14.04 23.53 2.91
CA ASN A 45 13.58 24.86 2.53
C ASN A 45 13.21 24.96 1.04
N SER A 46 13.03 23.83 0.37
CA SER A 46 12.58 23.82 -1.03
C SER A 46 11.25 24.56 -1.17
N LYS A 47 11.12 25.28 -2.28
CA LYS A 47 9.87 25.98 -2.61
C LYS A 47 9.00 25.20 -3.58
N GLU A 48 9.55 24.13 -4.13
CA GLU A 48 8.92 23.29 -5.14
C GLU A 48 9.46 21.87 -5.07
N VAL A 49 8.61 20.88 -5.37
CA VAL A 49 8.95 19.48 -5.59
C VAL A 49 8.14 18.95 -6.78
N ASP A 50 8.81 18.46 -7.80
CA ASP A 50 8.19 17.92 -9.03
C ASP A 50 7.11 18.84 -9.64
N GLY A 51 7.37 20.15 -9.72
CA GLY A 51 6.42 21.15 -10.23
C GLY A 51 5.28 21.52 -9.27
N ILE A 52 5.34 21.05 -8.01
CA ILE A 52 4.32 21.33 -6.99
C ILE A 52 4.87 22.33 -5.98
N GLU A 53 4.12 23.40 -5.72
CA GLU A 53 4.48 24.41 -4.74
C GLU A 53 4.58 23.79 -3.33
N VAL A 54 5.67 24.13 -2.62
CA VAL A 54 5.90 23.73 -1.22
C VAL A 54 5.71 24.92 -0.30
N LEU A 55 4.76 24.80 0.62
CA LEU A 55 4.50 25.78 1.67
C LEU A 55 5.36 25.47 2.89
N ASN A 56 6.17 26.43 3.31
CA ASN A 56 6.94 26.33 4.53
C ASN A 56 6.22 27.05 5.67
N LEU A 57 6.17 26.43 6.84
CA LEU A 57 5.58 27.05 8.03
C LEU A 57 6.47 28.18 8.55
N PRO A 58 5.90 29.27 9.04
CA PRO A 58 6.66 30.41 9.63
C PRO A 58 7.20 30.07 11.04
N PHE A 59 7.07 28.83 11.49
CA PHE A 59 7.53 28.33 12.79
C PHE A 59 8.04 26.90 12.67
N LYS A 60 9.06 26.58 13.48
CA LYS A 60 9.69 25.24 13.46
C LYS A 60 8.94 24.24 14.34
N ALA A 61 9.00 22.97 13.95
CA ALA A 61 8.63 21.85 14.79
C ALA A 61 9.77 21.55 15.75
N ASN A 62 9.52 21.64 17.05
CA ASN A 62 10.48 21.28 18.09
C ASN A 62 9.86 20.14 18.93
N PRO A 63 9.94 18.88 18.45
CA PRO A 63 9.43 17.74 19.22
C PRO A 63 10.26 17.57 20.51
N PRO A 64 9.63 17.05 21.59
CA PRO A 64 10.35 16.78 22.83
C PRO A 64 11.45 15.76 22.58
N GLN A 65 12.58 15.93 23.25
CA GLN A 65 13.64 14.94 23.23
C GLN A 65 13.19 13.64 23.92
N TYR A 66 13.87 12.54 23.59
CA TYR A 66 13.56 11.23 24.16
C TYR A 66 13.66 11.27 25.72
N HIS A 67 12.59 10.91 26.40
CA HIS A 67 12.54 10.82 27.86
C HIS A 67 12.90 9.41 28.32
N ARG A 68 13.72 9.29 29.40
CA ARG A 68 14.14 8.00 29.97
C ARG A 68 12.94 7.13 30.37
N ILE A 69 11.88 7.74 30.90
CA ILE A 69 10.64 7.06 31.27
C ILE A 69 9.70 7.09 30.06
N LYS A 70 9.51 5.92 29.44
CA LYS A 70 8.74 5.73 28.21
C LYS A 70 7.31 6.32 28.24
N LEU A 71 6.66 6.19 29.41
CA LEU A 71 5.29 6.69 29.63
C LEU A 71 5.24 8.22 29.61
N ILE A 72 6.18 8.87 30.31
CA ILE A 72 6.26 10.33 30.36
C ILE A 72 6.58 10.89 29.00
N GLY A 73 7.56 10.32 28.29
CA GLY A 73 7.89 10.75 26.93
C GLY A 73 6.72 10.67 25.95
N LYS A 74 5.89 9.63 26.07
CA LYS A 74 4.67 9.54 25.24
C LYS A 74 3.66 10.63 25.56
N LEU A 75 3.44 10.94 26.82
CA LEU A 75 2.51 12.01 27.25
C LEU A 75 3.02 13.38 26.78
N GLU A 76 4.30 13.66 26.99
CA GLU A 76 4.94 14.90 26.52
C GLU A 76 4.81 15.04 25.01
N PHE A 77 5.08 13.97 24.25
CA PHE A 77 4.92 13.98 22.79
C PHE A 77 3.47 14.25 22.37
N LEU A 78 2.47 13.63 22.99
CA LEU A 78 1.07 13.86 22.67
C LEU A 78 0.62 15.28 23.00
N VAL A 79 1.11 15.86 24.11
CA VAL A 79 0.83 17.25 24.48
C VAL A 79 1.46 18.21 23.49
N TRP A 80 2.75 17.99 23.15
CA TRP A 80 3.46 18.77 22.15
C TRP A 80 2.76 18.68 20.80
N GLN A 81 2.47 17.47 20.31
CA GLN A 81 1.79 17.22 19.05
C GLN A 81 0.45 17.97 18.97
N ARG A 82 -0.34 17.90 20.04
CA ARG A 82 -1.62 18.62 20.09
C ARG A 82 -1.45 20.15 20.01
N ARG A 83 -0.45 20.71 20.70
CA ARG A 83 -0.16 22.15 20.67
C ARG A 83 0.38 22.59 19.32
N TYR A 84 1.31 21.84 18.78
CA TYR A 84 1.93 22.13 17.50
C TYR A 84 0.89 22.10 16.37
N PHE A 85 0.13 21.01 16.26
CA PHE A 85 -0.88 20.88 15.21
C PHE A 85 -2.05 21.85 15.35
N LYS A 86 -2.36 22.35 16.52
CA LYS A 86 -3.29 23.49 16.66
C LYS A 86 -2.75 24.76 15.96
N LYS A 87 -1.45 25.03 16.06
CA LYS A 87 -0.83 26.17 15.35
C LYS A 87 -0.83 25.94 13.83
N VAL A 88 -0.44 24.73 13.39
CA VAL A 88 -0.47 24.34 11.97
C VAL A 88 -1.87 24.55 11.40
N ILE A 89 -2.90 23.98 12.03
CA ILE A 89 -4.29 24.09 11.58
C ILE A 89 -4.76 25.54 11.51
N LYS A 90 -4.45 26.34 12.53
CA LYS A 90 -4.79 27.78 12.52
C LYS A 90 -4.16 28.48 11.32
N TYR A 91 -2.94 28.11 10.95
CA TYR A 91 -2.22 28.70 9.82
C TYR A 91 -2.80 28.25 8.47
N ILE A 92 -3.02 26.93 8.27
CA ILE A 92 -3.41 26.39 6.97
C ILE A 92 -4.90 26.52 6.65
N THR A 93 -5.78 26.54 7.67
CA THR A 93 -7.24 26.53 7.46
C THR A 93 -7.73 27.67 6.56
N PRO A 94 -7.23 28.91 6.65
CA PRO A 94 -7.66 29.96 5.72
C PRO A 94 -7.06 29.81 4.30
N LEU A 95 -6.03 28.98 4.12
CA LEU A 95 -5.26 28.88 2.87
C LEU A 95 -5.85 27.88 1.88
N ALA A 96 -6.67 26.91 2.31
CA ALA A 96 -7.20 25.88 1.42
C ALA A 96 -8.67 25.57 1.66
N LYS A 97 -9.33 25.01 0.63
CA LYS A 97 -10.68 24.49 0.69
C LYS A 97 -10.72 23.09 1.30
N ASN A 98 -9.76 22.23 0.93
CA ASN A 98 -9.65 20.83 1.30
C ASN A 98 -8.24 20.48 1.78
N PHE A 99 -8.11 19.37 2.51
CA PHE A 99 -6.85 18.88 3.04
C PHE A 99 -6.67 17.37 2.78
N TYR A 100 -5.43 16.95 2.55
CA TYR A 100 -5.02 15.57 2.58
C TYR A 100 -3.88 15.36 3.58
N PHE A 101 -4.00 14.37 4.46
CA PHE A 101 -3.14 14.19 5.63
C PHE A 101 -2.39 12.86 5.65
N GLY A 102 -2.13 12.27 4.51
CA GLY A 102 -1.44 10.99 4.42
C GLY A 102 -2.22 9.83 5.03
N SER A 103 -1.51 8.81 5.49
CA SER A 103 -2.14 7.60 6.01
C SER A 103 -2.82 7.80 7.36
N TYR A 104 -4.05 7.28 7.52
CA TYR A 104 -4.70 7.20 8.82
C TYR A 104 -3.97 6.20 9.72
N HIS A 105 -3.50 6.65 10.86
CA HIS A 105 -2.83 5.81 11.85
C HIS A 105 -3.10 6.28 13.29
N VAL A 106 -2.86 5.38 14.26
CA VAL A 106 -3.22 5.58 15.68
C VAL A 106 -2.45 6.69 16.41
N GLN A 107 -1.41 7.24 15.81
CA GLN A 107 -0.61 8.33 16.38
C GLN A 107 -0.91 9.70 15.75
N MET A 108 -1.95 9.79 14.90
CA MET A 108 -2.33 11.07 14.30
C MET A 108 -2.75 12.10 15.33
N PRO A 109 -2.45 13.38 15.09
CA PRO A 109 -2.89 14.46 15.96
C PRO A 109 -4.41 14.57 16.02
N THR A 110 -5.00 14.44 17.19
CA THR A 110 -6.47 14.55 17.36
C THR A 110 -7.02 15.91 16.94
N ALA A 111 -6.15 16.93 16.81
CA ALA A 111 -6.55 18.25 16.35
C ALA A 111 -7.00 18.26 14.88
N LEU A 112 -6.44 17.38 14.02
CA LEU A 112 -6.80 17.28 12.61
C LEU A 112 -8.28 16.90 12.42
N PHE A 113 -8.82 16.01 13.27
CA PHE A 113 -10.20 15.58 13.18
C PHE A 113 -11.24 16.62 13.61
N LYS A 114 -10.79 17.80 14.05
CA LYS A 114 -11.63 18.95 14.41
C LYS A 114 -11.73 20.02 13.34
N ILE A 115 -11.04 19.84 12.23
CA ILE A 115 -11.09 20.78 11.09
C ILE A 115 -12.51 20.74 10.50
N ASN A 116 -13.12 21.92 10.35
CA ASN A 116 -14.44 22.07 9.76
C ASN A 116 -14.38 22.31 8.25
N LYS A 117 -13.51 21.57 7.55
CA LYS A 117 -13.38 21.51 6.09
C LYS A 117 -13.15 20.07 5.68
N PRO A 118 -13.41 19.67 4.43
CA PRO A 118 -13.13 18.31 3.98
C PRO A 118 -11.66 17.95 4.18
N CYS A 119 -11.46 16.81 4.85
CA CYS A 119 -10.15 16.26 5.15
C CYS A 119 -10.11 14.82 4.71
N PHE A 120 -9.10 14.47 3.93
CA PHE A 120 -8.92 13.14 3.36
C PHE A 120 -7.70 12.46 3.97
N TYR A 121 -7.80 11.16 4.19
CA TYR A 121 -6.75 10.31 4.73
C TYR A 121 -6.68 9.02 3.95
N TRP A 122 -5.51 8.41 3.86
CA TRP A 122 -5.39 7.10 3.28
C TRP A 122 -5.83 6.00 4.25
N GLY A 123 -6.94 5.37 3.99
CA GLY A 123 -7.53 4.31 4.79
C GLY A 123 -7.02 2.93 4.37
N LEU A 124 -5.85 2.54 4.86
CA LEU A 124 -5.26 1.25 4.50
C LEU A 124 -6.06 0.04 5.01
N ARG A 125 -6.68 0.14 6.19
CA ARG A 125 -7.38 -0.97 6.86
C ARG A 125 -8.38 -0.46 7.89
N SER A 126 -9.53 -1.10 7.93
CA SER A 126 -10.51 -0.92 9.01
C SER A 126 -9.96 -1.31 10.38
N SER A 127 -9.13 -2.35 10.44
CA SER A 127 -8.49 -2.83 11.68
C SER A 127 -7.64 -1.76 12.37
N ARG A 128 -7.11 -0.76 11.66
CA ARG A 128 -6.42 0.38 12.29
C ARG A 128 -7.35 1.25 13.13
N MET A 129 -8.65 1.22 12.87
CA MET A 129 -9.67 1.91 13.69
C MET A 129 -10.24 1.04 14.80
N THR A 130 -10.14 -0.28 14.72
CA THR A 130 -10.90 -1.21 15.57
C THR A 130 -10.06 -2.13 16.43
N ASN A 131 -8.80 -2.38 16.09
CA ASN A 131 -8.00 -3.41 16.76
C ASN A 131 -7.46 -2.99 18.13
N PHE A 132 -8.39 -2.54 19.02
CA PHE A 132 -8.06 -2.21 20.40
C PHE A 132 -7.55 -3.42 21.19
N ALA A 133 -8.04 -4.63 20.89
CA ALA A 133 -7.61 -5.86 21.55
C ALA A 133 -6.10 -6.13 21.35
N ARG A 134 -5.58 -5.91 20.13
CA ARG A 134 -4.14 -6.04 19.86
C ARG A 134 -3.32 -4.97 20.57
N MET A 135 -3.85 -3.76 20.66
CA MET A 135 -3.19 -2.66 21.37
C MET A 135 -3.21 -2.89 22.89
N LEU A 136 -4.28 -3.47 23.42
CA LEU A 136 -4.37 -3.86 24.84
C LEU A 136 -3.36 -4.97 25.18
N LYS A 137 -3.18 -5.95 24.31
CA LYS A 137 -2.14 -7.00 24.48
C LYS A 137 -0.73 -6.44 24.58
N SER A 138 -0.45 -5.28 23.95
CA SER A 138 0.84 -4.59 24.03
C SER A 138 1.02 -3.77 25.32
N GLN A 139 0.04 -3.76 26.22
CA GLN A 139 0.00 -2.96 27.46
C GLN A 139 0.15 -1.43 27.23
N ASP A 140 -0.19 -0.96 26.05
CA ASP A 140 -0.03 0.44 25.66
C ASP A 140 -1.35 1.21 25.80
N PHE A 141 -1.84 1.34 27.03
CA PHE A 141 -3.11 1.99 27.36
C PHE A 141 -3.24 3.43 26.84
N ILE A 142 -2.13 4.18 26.79
CA ILE A 142 -2.14 5.55 26.29
C ILE A 142 -2.51 5.57 24.82
N ASN A 143 -1.88 4.72 24.01
CA ASN A 143 -2.17 4.62 22.59
C ASN A 143 -3.61 4.11 22.35
N VAL A 144 -4.13 3.20 23.19
CA VAL A 144 -5.51 2.74 23.12
C VAL A 144 -6.49 3.88 23.35
N LEU A 145 -6.31 4.66 24.43
CA LEU A 145 -7.16 5.81 24.73
C LEU A 145 -7.07 6.89 23.65
N HIS A 146 -5.86 7.13 23.14
CA HIS A 146 -5.65 8.08 22.05
C HIS A 146 -6.36 7.64 20.77
N ALA A 147 -6.23 6.38 20.37
CA ALA A 147 -6.89 5.80 19.19
C ALA A 147 -8.43 5.82 19.34
N ALA A 148 -8.95 5.47 20.51
CA ALA A 148 -10.38 5.55 20.77
C ALA A 148 -10.93 6.99 20.64
N LYS A 149 -10.18 7.96 21.14
CA LYS A 149 -10.51 9.38 20.97
C LYS A 149 -10.44 9.84 19.52
N GLN A 150 -9.42 9.43 18.77
CA GLN A 150 -9.29 9.72 17.35
C GLN A 150 -10.49 9.20 16.58
N ARG A 151 -10.79 7.89 16.76
CA ARG A 151 -11.94 7.24 16.12
C ARG A 151 -13.24 7.99 16.41
N ASN A 152 -13.51 8.32 17.67
CA ASN A 152 -14.73 9.05 18.05
C ASN A 152 -14.80 10.42 17.36
N LEU A 153 -13.70 11.18 17.32
CA LEU A 153 -13.65 12.48 16.64
C LEU A 153 -13.82 12.34 15.13
N PHE A 154 -13.17 11.35 14.53
CA PHE A 154 -13.31 11.05 13.11
C PHE A 154 -14.76 10.67 12.75
N MET A 155 -15.37 9.74 13.49
CA MET A 155 -16.73 9.28 13.24
C MET A 155 -17.77 10.40 13.36
N LYS A 156 -17.60 11.30 14.35
CA LYS A 156 -18.52 12.42 14.62
C LYS A 156 -18.40 13.57 13.62
N ASN A 157 -17.27 13.72 12.92
CA ASN A 157 -17.09 14.81 11.97
C ASN A 157 -17.35 14.31 10.53
N PRO A 158 -18.48 14.69 9.91
CA PRO A 158 -18.84 14.21 8.57
C PRO A 158 -17.88 14.71 7.46
N LYS A 159 -17.04 15.70 7.76
CA LYS A 159 -16.04 16.24 6.82
C LYS A 159 -14.72 15.46 6.79
N GLN A 160 -14.59 14.40 7.59
CA GLN A 160 -13.45 13.52 7.58
C GLN A 160 -13.72 12.35 6.65
N CYS A 161 -12.93 12.21 5.57
CA CYS A 161 -13.09 11.22 4.51
C CYS A 161 -11.86 10.30 4.42
N LEU A 162 -12.04 9.12 3.85
CA LEU A 162 -10.95 8.19 3.56
C LEU A 162 -10.82 7.96 2.06
N PHE A 163 -9.59 7.95 1.57
CA PHE A 163 -9.25 7.26 0.34
C PHE A 163 -9.02 5.79 0.66
N VAL A 164 -9.62 4.90 -0.10
CA VAL A 164 -9.51 3.44 0.06
C VAL A 164 -9.12 2.80 -1.26
N SER A 165 -8.34 1.72 -1.21
CA SER A 165 -7.74 1.16 -2.42
C SER A 165 -8.71 0.40 -3.34
N ASN A 166 -9.82 -0.09 -2.79
CA ASN A 166 -10.78 -0.90 -3.55
C ASN A 166 -12.13 -1.03 -2.82
N GLU A 167 -13.10 -1.63 -3.49
CA GLU A 167 -14.45 -1.86 -2.95
C GLU A 167 -14.46 -2.75 -1.69
N ILE A 168 -13.51 -3.64 -1.53
CA ILE A 168 -13.42 -4.52 -0.35
C ILE A 168 -13.10 -3.69 0.89
N ILE A 169 -12.07 -2.85 0.79
CA ILE A 169 -11.68 -1.94 1.88
C ILE A 169 -12.80 -0.92 2.15
N LYS A 170 -13.45 -0.44 1.10
CA LYS A 170 -14.64 0.42 1.24
C LYS A 170 -15.71 -0.25 2.08
N LYS A 171 -16.07 -1.48 1.72
CA LYS A 171 -17.07 -2.28 2.44
C LYS A 171 -16.69 -2.51 3.92
N GLU A 172 -15.42 -2.79 4.21
CA GLU A 172 -14.96 -2.91 5.60
C GLU A 172 -15.22 -1.65 6.44
N PHE A 173 -15.02 -0.46 5.85
CA PHE A 173 -15.28 0.79 6.55
C PHE A 173 -16.78 1.09 6.65
N GLU A 174 -17.58 0.73 5.66
CA GLU A 174 -19.04 0.82 5.73
C GLU A 174 -19.61 -0.07 6.84
N ASP A 175 -19.11 -1.30 6.98
CA ASP A 175 -19.47 -2.23 8.05
C ASP A 175 -19.08 -1.72 9.46
N LEU A 176 -18.10 -0.80 9.53
CA LEU A 176 -17.77 -0.06 10.75
C LEU A 176 -18.69 1.16 11.02
N GLY A 177 -19.63 1.44 10.12
CA GLY A 177 -20.59 2.54 10.23
C GLY A 177 -20.12 3.85 9.59
N LEU A 178 -19.09 3.83 8.71
CA LEU A 178 -18.83 5.00 7.86
C LEU A 178 -19.83 5.02 6.71
N SER A 179 -20.40 6.20 6.46
CA SER A 179 -21.26 6.40 5.30
C SER A 179 -20.46 6.41 3.99
N ALA A 180 -21.03 5.85 2.92
CA ALA A 180 -20.38 5.69 1.61
C ALA A 180 -19.83 7.01 1.04
N ASN A 181 -20.51 8.14 1.29
CA ASN A 181 -20.09 9.49 0.86
C ASN A 181 -18.84 10.02 1.59
N ARG A 182 -18.27 9.26 2.50
CA ARG A 182 -16.98 9.56 3.17
C ARG A 182 -15.84 8.67 2.70
N LEU A 183 -16.11 7.79 1.74
CA LEU A 183 -15.19 6.79 1.23
C LEU A 183 -15.00 7.00 -0.27
N VAL A 184 -13.79 7.39 -0.64
CA VAL A 184 -13.39 7.65 -2.03
C VAL A 184 -12.46 6.54 -2.47
N ILE A 185 -12.80 5.83 -3.54
CA ILE A 185 -11.92 4.79 -4.07
C ILE A 185 -10.78 5.46 -4.83
N ARG A 186 -9.58 5.04 -4.52
CA ARG A 186 -8.36 5.41 -5.23
C ARG A 186 -7.45 4.19 -5.31
N GLU A 187 -7.17 3.74 -6.51
CA GLU A 187 -6.19 2.67 -6.72
C GLU A 187 -4.84 3.02 -6.08
N GLU A 188 -4.25 2.03 -5.40
CA GLU A 188 -2.99 2.23 -4.66
C GLU A 188 -1.82 2.51 -5.60
N ARG A 189 -1.85 1.92 -6.79
CA ARG A 189 -0.83 2.10 -7.82
C ARG A 189 -1.40 2.79 -9.04
N CYS A 190 -0.56 3.60 -9.67
CA CYS A 190 -0.83 4.11 -11.01
C CYS A 190 0.45 4.11 -11.84
N ILE A 191 0.29 4.06 -13.14
CA ILE A 191 1.37 4.10 -14.14
C ILE A 191 1.15 5.27 -15.08
N GLU A 192 2.23 5.97 -15.45
CA GLU A 192 2.15 7.11 -16.37
C GLU A 192 2.11 6.66 -17.82
N GLN A 193 2.74 5.54 -18.12
CA GLN A 193 2.80 4.97 -19.48
C GLN A 193 2.52 3.48 -19.41
N ALA A 194 1.79 2.99 -20.40
CA ALA A 194 1.64 1.56 -20.59
C ALA A 194 3.01 0.93 -20.84
N THR A 195 3.33 -0.10 -20.07
CA THR A 195 4.52 -0.92 -20.34
C THR A 195 4.19 -1.88 -21.46
N ASN A 196 5.08 -2.03 -22.44
CA ASN A 196 4.91 -3.04 -23.48
C ASN A 196 5.03 -4.44 -22.87
N SER A 197 4.20 -5.35 -23.34
CA SER A 197 4.33 -6.76 -22.99
C SER A 197 5.70 -7.27 -23.45
N ASN A 198 6.50 -7.72 -22.50
CA ASN A 198 7.74 -8.44 -22.75
C ASN A 198 7.52 -9.94 -22.53
N ALA A 199 6.34 -10.46 -22.92
CA ALA A 199 6.00 -11.87 -22.75
C ALA A 199 7.05 -12.79 -23.40
N ASP A 200 7.64 -12.36 -24.52
CA ASP A 200 8.64 -13.12 -25.26
C ASP A 200 10.06 -13.11 -24.63
N LYS A 201 10.27 -12.32 -23.59
CA LYS A 201 11.57 -12.23 -22.89
C LYS A 201 11.68 -13.13 -21.67
N CYS A 202 10.74 -14.06 -21.49
CA CYS A 202 10.84 -15.02 -20.41
C CYS A 202 12.01 -16.00 -20.62
N SER A 203 12.44 -16.63 -19.53
CA SER A 203 13.34 -17.78 -19.56
C SER A 203 12.84 -18.83 -20.57
N PRO A 204 13.71 -19.60 -21.23
CA PRO A 204 13.28 -20.68 -22.12
C PRO A 204 12.52 -21.81 -21.39
N HIS A 205 12.62 -21.84 -20.07
CA HIS A 205 11.95 -22.84 -19.22
C HIS A 205 10.98 -22.17 -18.27
N PRO A 206 9.87 -22.83 -17.87
CA PRO A 206 8.92 -22.28 -16.92
C PRO A 206 9.61 -21.79 -15.64
N SER A 207 9.39 -20.54 -15.26
CA SER A 207 10.04 -19.95 -14.10
C SER A 207 9.02 -19.25 -13.21
N PHE A 208 9.08 -19.59 -11.94
CA PHE A 208 8.22 -19.09 -10.87
C PHE A 208 9.01 -18.20 -9.93
N LEU A 209 8.49 -17.03 -9.63
CA LEU A 209 9.19 -16.01 -8.84
C LEU A 209 8.47 -15.75 -7.52
N VAL A 210 9.22 -15.88 -6.42
CA VAL A 210 8.86 -15.29 -5.11
C VAL A 210 9.82 -14.15 -4.84
N ILE A 211 9.34 -12.94 -4.71
CA ILE A 211 10.21 -11.76 -4.60
C ILE A 211 9.79 -10.81 -3.47
N GLY A 212 10.77 -10.07 -2.95
CA GLY A 212 10.61 -9.12 -1.85
C GLY A 212 11.17 -9.66 -0.54
N GLN A 213 10.81 -9.06 0.58
CA GLN A 213 11.31 -9.51 1.88
C GLN A 213 10.70 -10.89 2.23
N LEU A 214 11.55 -11.92 2.29
CA LEU A 214 11.16 -13.30 2.55
C LEU A 214 10.94 -13.53 4.05
N ARG A 215 9.76 -13.11 4.53
CA ARG A 215 9.31 -13.23 5.93
C ARG A 215 8.44 -14.46 6.13
N LYS A 216 8.13 -14.79 7.39
CA LYS A 216 7.22 -15.87 7.78
C LYS A 216 5.89 -15.81 7.02
N GLN A 217 5.35 -14.64 6.83
CA GLN A 217 4.07 -14.43 6.13
C GLN A 217 4.09 -14.90 4.68
N LYS A 218 5.26 -14.96 4.03
CA LYS A 218 5.43 -15.46 2.65
C LYS A 218 5.27 -16.98 2.52
N ASN A 219 5.19 -17.70 3.63
CA ASN A 219 4.93 -19.14 3.70
C ASN A 219 5.76 -19.97 2.70
N LEU A 220 7.06 -19.72 2.64
CA LEU A 220 7.99 -20.38 1.71
C LEU A 220 7.97 -21.93 1.77
N PRO A 221 7.84 -22.55 2.96
CA PRO A 221 7.75 -24.02 3.01
C PRO A 221 6.63 -24.57 2.12
N THR A 222 5.43 -23.99 2.19
CA THR A 222 4.30 -24.39 1.35
C THR A 222 4.58 -24.17 -0.14
N THR A 223 5.21 -23.04 -0.50
CA THR A 223 5.58 -22.78 -1.90
C THR A 223 6.59 -23.79 -2.44
N ILE A 224 7.63 -24.10 -1.67
CA ILE A 224 8.67 -25.06 -2.04
C ILE A 224 8.07 -26.46 -2.21
N GLU A 225 7.22 -26.88 -1.28
CA GLU A 225 6.58 -28.20 -1.33
C GLU A 225 5.65 -28.32 -2.54
N ALA A 226 4.80 -27.31 -2.78
CA ALA A 226 3.93 -27.28 -3.95
C ALA A 226 4.71 -27.30 -5.28
N PHE A 227 5.83 -26.58 -5.35
CA PHE A 227 6.72 -26.59 -6.52
C PHE A 227 7.33 -27.98 -6.78
N LYS A 228 7.85 -28.64 -5.73
CA LYS A 228 8.37 -30.00 -5.82
C LYS A 228 7.29 -31.00 -6.27
N GLN A 229 6.12 -30.91 -5.67
CA GLN A 229 4.98 -31.79 -5.98
C GLN A 229 4.42 -31.53 -7.38
N ALA A 230 4.43 -30.31 -7.88
CA ALA A 230 4.03 -29.99 -9.23
C ALA A 230 4.90 -30.71 -10.28
N ASN A 231 6.18 -30.93 -9.96
CA ASN A 231 7.14 -31.69 -10.77
C ASN A 231 7.13 -31.32 -12.26
N ILE A 232 7.09 -30.02 -12.56
CA ILE A 232 7.06 -29.49 -13.92
C ILE A 232 8.47 -29.64 -14.53
N PRO A 233 8.62 -30.26 -15.71
CA PRO A 233 9.93 -30.48 -16.35
C PRO A 233 10.66 -29.15 -16.60
N ASN A 234 11.95 -29.11 -16.26
CA ASN A 234 12.83 -27.97 -16.45
C ASN A 234 12.39 -26.65 -15.80
N ALA A 235 11.35 -26.69 -14.94
CA ALA A 235 10.89 -25.48 -14.24
C ALA A 235 11.92 -24.99 -13.22
N LYS A 236 11.95 -23.70 -13.00
CA LYS A 236 12.77 -23.03 -11.98
C LYS A 236 11.90 -22.29 -10.94
N LEU A 237 12.30 -22.36 -9.68
CA LEU A 237 11.74 -21.56 -8.60
C LEU A 237 12.78 -20.56 -8.11
N CYS A 238 12.54 -19.27 -8.34
CA CYS A 238 13.44 -18.19 -7.96
C CYS A 238 12.96 -17.53 -6.66
N LEU A 239 13.77 -17.62 -5.60
CA LEU A 239 13.50 -17.02 -4.28
C LEU A 239 14.39 -15.79 -4.10
N ILE A 240 13.83 -14.59 -4.29
CA ILE A 240 14.58 -13.34 -4.42
C ILE A 240 14.26 -12.39 -3.27
N GLY A 241 15.30 -12.03 -2.51
CA GLY A 241 15.21 -11.06 -1.43
C GLY A 241 15.74 -11.58 -0.09
N ARG A 242 15.86 -10.66 0.86
CA ARG A 242 16.42 -10.99 2.18
C ARG A 242 15.46 -11.83 3.01
N SER A 243 16.00 -12.86 3.65
CA SER A 243 15.34 -13.63 4.70
C SER A 243 16.08 -13.47 6.04
N GLN A 244 15.44 -13.87 7.13
CA GLN A 244 16.01 -13.79 8.47
C GLN A 244 15.69 -15.04 9.30
N GLY A 245 16.65 -15.46 10.16
CA GLY A 245 16.46 -16.53 11.12
C GLY A 245 16.15 -17.88 10.49
N LYS A 246 15.22 -18.61 11.05
CA LYS A 246 14.84 -19.97 10.63
C LYS A 246 14.41 -20.09 9.15
N TYR A 247 14.00 -19.00 8.51
CA TYR A 247 13.66 -19.00 7.09
C TYR A 247 14.86 -19.19 6.18
N GLU A 248 16.03 -18.70 6.59
CA GLU A 248 17.28 -18.94 5.86
C GLU A 248 17.66 -20.42 5.84
N GLU A 249 17.50 -21.11 6.97
CA GLU A 249 17.73 -22.55 7.07
C GLU A 249 16.82 -23.35 6.14
N VAL A 250 15.53 -23.01 6.11
CA VAL A 250 14.53 -23.63 5.23
C VAL A 250 14.89 -23.47 3.76
N ILE A 251 15.29 -22.26 3.35
CA ILE A 251 15.67 -21.99 1.96
C ILE A 251 16.94 -22.74 1.58
N THR A 252 17.96 -22.70 2.45
CA THR A 252 19.23 -23.40 2.22
C THR A 252 19.01 -24.90 2.08
N ALA A 253 18.20 -25.50 2.95
CA ALA A 253 17.87 -26.92 2.85
C ALA A 253 17.13 -27.26 1.54
N ALA A 254 16.23 -26.38 1.08
CA ALA A 254 15.49 -26.57 -0.17
C ALA A 254 16.40 -26.54 -1.40
N ILE A 255 17.33 -25.57 -1.46
CA ILE A 255 18.32 -25.46 -2.54
C ILE A 255 19.23 -26.66 -2.60
N ASN A 256 19.73 -27.13 -1.46
CA ASN A 256 20.59 -28.31 -1.37
C ASN A 256 19.87 -29.61 -1.80
N ALA A 257 18.56 -29.64 -1.72
CA ALA A 257 17.74 -30.80 -2.06
C ALA A 257 17.17 -30.78 -3.49
N ASP A 258 17.17 -29.63 -4.18
CA ASP A 258 16.57 -29.48 -5.51
C ASP A 258 17.27 -28.32 -6.26
N ASP A 259 18.04 -28.63 -7.28
CA ASP A 259 18.82 -27.71 -8.11
C ASP A 259 17.96 -26.77 -8.98
N ARG A 260 16.67 -27.03 -9.06
CA ARG A 260 15.70 -26.15 -9.73
C ARG A 260 15.32 -24.94 -8.88
N ILE A 261 15.75 -24.89 -7.60
CA ILE A 261 15.46 -23.78 -6.68
C ILE A 261 16.66 -22.85 -6.64
N GLU A 262 16.48 -21.65 -7.11
CA GLU A 262 17.50 -20.60 -7.16
C GLU A 262 17.24 -19.52 -6.13
N ARG A 263 18.31 -18.88 -5.65
CA ARG A 263 18.22 -17.86 -4.62
C ARG A 263 19.10 -16.65 -4.92
N ASN A 264 18.57 -15.46 -4.60
CA ASN A 264 19.37 -14.27 -4.40
C ASN A 264 18.99 -13.61 -3.06
N ASN A 265 19.94 -13.57 -2.10
CA ASN A 265 19.77 -12.98 -0.77
C ASN A 265 20.32 -11.55 -0.66
N SER A 266 20.80 -10.95 -1.75
CA SER A 266 21.34 -9.60 -1.75
C SER A 266 20.26 -8.54 -1.61
N TYR A 267 20.66 -7.37 -1.16
CA TYR A 267 19.89 -6.17 -1.43
C TYR A 267 20.00 -5.87 -2.94
N LEU A 268 18.88 -5.72 -3.60
CA LEU A 268 18.83 -5.41 -5.03
C LEU A 268 18.53 -3.92 -5.21
N GLU A 269 19.26 -3.31 -6.12
CA GLU A 269 18.86 -2.02 -6.68
C GLU A 269 17.55 -2.19 -7.46
N TYR A 270 16.80 -1.10 -7.60
CA TYR A 270 15.45 -1.16 -8.17
C TYR A 270 15.40 -1.79 -9.57
N ASN A 271 16.36 -1.45 -10.43
CA ASN A 271 16.41 -2.00 -11.79
C ASN A 271 16.70 -3.51 -11.80
N ASP A 272 17.60 -3.98 -10.94
CA ASP A 272 17.89 -5.41 -10.80
C ASP A 272 16.69 -6.17 -10.26
N PHE A 273 15.99 -5.57 -9.29
CA PHE A 273 14.72 -6.09 -8.78
C PHE A 273 13.69 -6.26 -9.90
N LEU A 274 13.56 -5.29 -10.80
CA LEU A 274 12.66 -5.35 -11.94
C LEU A 274 13.03 -6.43 -12.96
N ASN A 275 14.33 -6.70 -13.17
CA ASN A 275 14.80 -7.72 -14.10
C ASN A 275 14.31 -9.13 -13.73
N TYR A 276 14.15 -9.42 -12.43
CA TYR A 276 13.60 -10.72 -11.99
C TYR A 276 12.15 -10.92 -12.46
N TYR A 277 11.33 -9.88 -12.44
CA TYR A 277 9.98 -9.98 -13.01
C TYR A 277 10.01 -10.21 -14.51
N THR A 278 10.86 -9.48 -15.23
CA THR A 278 10.94 -9.58 -16.69
C THR A 278 11.33 -11.00 -17.14
N ASN A 279 12.17 -11.70 -16.38
CA ASN A 279 12.64 -13.05 -16.69
C ASN A 279 11.72 -14.16 -16.16
N ALA A 280 10.81 -13.86 -15.27
CA ALA A 280 9.86 -14.83 -14.72
C ALA A 280 8.67 -15.05 -15.65
N HIS A 281 8.05 -16.24 -15.60
CA HIS A 281 6.77 -16.52 -16.24
C HIS A 281 5.61 -16.15 -15.30
N PHE A 282 5.71 -16.53 -14.04
CA PHE A 282 4.66 -16.34 -13.05
C PHE A 282 5.22 -15.82 -11.73
N VAL A 283 4.47 -14.96 -11.05
CA VAL A 283 4.81 -14.49 -9.71
C VAL A 283 3.92 -15.18 -8.69
N LEU A 284 4.57 -15.76 -7.66
CA LEU A 284 3.89 -16.58 -6.67
C LEU A 284 3.61 -15.81 -5.39
N PHE A 285 2.43 -16.02 -4.86
CA PHE A 285 2.00 -15.55 -3.55
C PHE A 285 1.54 -16.75 -2.74
N ALA A 286 2.03 -16.85 -1.51
CA ALA A 286 1.61 -17.87 -0.55
C ALA A 286 1.40 -17.26 0.83
N ASP A 287 1.21 -15.93 0.86
CA ASP A 287 1.00 -15.21 2.11
C ASP A 287 -0.15 -15.86 2.89
N GLU A 288 0.02 -16.02 4.19
CA GLU A 288 -1.06 -16.50 5.06
C GLU A 288 -2.19 -15.45 5.07
N GLU A 289 -3.44 -15.94 5.11
CA GLU A 289 -4.60 -15.09 5.29
C GLU A 289 -4.43 -14.27 6.57
N GLY A 290 -4.31 -12.98 6.41
CA GLY A 290 -4.07 -12.02 7.50
C GLY A 290 -5.16 -10.97 7.57
N ASP A 291 -5.04 -10.07 8.55
CA ASP A 291 -5.96 -8.94 8.74
C ASP A 291 -5.94 -7.91 7.59
N SER A 292 -5.40 -8.24 6.42
CA SER A 292 -5.24 -7.25 5.36
C SER A 292 -5.78 -7.68 4.02
N CYS A 293 -6.77 -6.94 3.55
CA CYS A 293 -7.20 -6.94 2.15
C CYS A 293 -6.38 -5.96 1.28
N ILE A 294 -5.12 -5.69 1.67
CA ILE A 294 -4.23 -4.80 0.93
C ILE A 294 -3.44 -5.62 -0.06
N THR A 295 -3.49 -5.24 -1.33
CA THR A 295 -2.54 -5.71 -2.32
C THR A 295 -1.14 -5.27 -1.91
N ASN A 296 -0.20 -6.19 -1.87
CA ASN A 296 1.19 -5.82 -1.65
C ASN A 296 1.77 -5.22 -2.95
N GLY A 297 2.77 -4.33 -2.82
CA GLY A 297 3.39 -3.70 -3.98
C GLY A 297 3.95 -4.70 -5.00
N THR A 298 4.32 -5.91 -4.56
CA THR A 298 4.81 -7.00 -5.39
C THR A 298 3.74 -7.52 -6.36
N PHE A 299 2.47 -7.55 -5.93
CA PHE A 299 1.34 -7.98 -6.78
C PHE A 299 1.12 -6.99 -7.94
N ALA A 300 1.01 -5.71 -7.63
CA ALA A 300 0.85 -4.69 -8.65
C ALA A 300 2.07 -4.64 -9.60
N GLU A 301 3.29 -4.76 -9.07
CA GLU A 301 4.52 -4.76 -9.87
C GLU A 301 4.57 -5.95 -10.83
N ALA A 302 4.11 -7.14 -10.41
CA ALA A 302 4.00 -8.29 -11.29
C ALA A 302 3.13 -7.99 -12.51
N LEU A 303 1.95 -7.43 -12.30
CA LEU A 303 1.02 -7.09 -13.38
C LEU A 303 1.53 -5.94 -14.25
N ILE A 304 2.17 -4.90 -13.66
CA ILE A 304 2.82 -3.82 -14.41
C ILE A 304 3.91 -4.38 -15.35
N ARG A 305 4.56 -5.48 -14.96
CA ARG A 305 5.57 -6.18 -15.80
C ARG A 305 4.97 -7.28 -16.66
N HIS A 306 3.65 -7.31 -16.82
CA HIS A 306 2.91 -8.30 -17.61
C HIS A 306 3.16 -9.75 -17.15
N ARG A 307 3.34 -9.95 -15.84
CA ARG A 307 3.52 -11.29 -15.26
C ARG A 307 2.25 -11.71 -14.53
N PRO A 308 1.59 -12.77 -15.01
CA PRO A 308 0.43 -13.32 -14.33
C PRO A 308 0.83 -13.88 -12.96
N VAL A 309 -0.14 -13.92 -12.07
CA VAL A 309 0.08 -14.26 -10.67
C VAL A 309 -0.56 -15.59 -10.31
N ILE A 310 0.03 -16.31 -9.36
CA ILE A 310 -0.58 -17.48 -8.74
C ILE A 310 -0.68 -17.19 -7.25
N ALA A 311 -1.89 -17.17 -6.71
CA ALA A 311 -2.16 -16.66 -5.38
C ALA A 311 -3.24 -17.48 -4.63
N PRO A 312 -3.25 -17.44 -3.30
CA PRO A 312 -4.27 -18.12 -2.51
C PRO A 312 -5.63 -17.46 -2.68
N ASP A 313 -6.70 -18.27 -2.65
CA ASP A 313 -8.08 -17.84 -2.85
C ASP A 313 -8.63 -17.13 -1.60
N TYR A 314 -8.15 -15.93 -1.35
CA TYR A 314 -8.69 -14.96 -0.39
C TYR A 314 -8.41 -13.53 -0.85
N ASN A 315 -9.09 -12.55 -0.24
CA ASN A 315 -8.89 -11.15 -0.57
C ASN A 315 -7.55 -10.60 -0.05
N PRO A 316 -6.86 -9.78 -0.85
CA PRO A 316 -7.34 -9.10 -2.06
C PRO A 316 -7.16 -9.88 -3.37
N TYR A 317 -6.38 -10.98 -3.38
CA TYR A 317 -6.05 -11.73 -4.59
C TYR A 317 -7.30 -12.21 -5.32
N ARG A 318 -8.26 -12.81 -4.58
CA ARG A 318 -9.55 -13.25 -5.12
C ARG A 318 -10.25 -12.14 -5.89
N HIS A 319 -10.29 -10.92 -5.35
CA HIS A 319 -10.96 -9.79 -5.99
C HIS A 319 -10.35 -9.47 -7.35
N TYR A 320 -9.02 -9.27 -7.41
CA TYR A 320 -8.35 -8.88 -8.63
C TYR A 320 -8.31 -9.99 -9.67
N ILE A 321 -8.03 -11.24 -9.25
CA ILE A 321 -7.96 -12.37 -10.16
C ILE A 321 -9.34 -12.69 -10.75
N ASN A 322 -10.41 -12.69 -9.94
CA ASN A 322 -11.77 -12.93 -10.45
C ASN A 322 -12.29 -11.78 -11.31
N LYS A 323 -11.95 -10.52 -10.97
CA LYS A 323 -12.41 -9.36 -11.72
C LYS A 323 -11.74 -9.23 -13.08
N TYR A 324 -10.44 -9.49 -13.14
CA TYR A 324 -9.64 -9.22 -14.34
C TYR A 324 -9.09 -10.47 -15.02
N GLY A 325 -9.09 -11.63 -14.38
CA GLY A 325 -8.50 -12.85 -14.95
C GLY A 325 -6.97 -12.81 -15.08
N VAL A 326 -6.28 -12.10 -14.18
CA VAL A 326 -4.83 -11.83 -14.27
C VAL A 326 -3.94 -12.93 -13.68
N GLY A 327 -4.50 -14.09 -13.37
CA GLY A 327 -3.76 -15.19 -12.75
C GLY A 327 -4.64 -16.35 -12.35
N ILE A 328 -4.11 -17.21 -11.49
CA ILE A 328 -4.78 -18.41 -11.00
C ILE A 328 -4.86 -18.39 -9.47
N LEU A 329 -6.02 -18.78 -8.95
CA LEU A 329 -6.24 -18.95 -7.52
C LEU A 329 -6.05 -20.42 -7.13
N TYR A 330 -5.48 -20.64 -5.95
CA TYR A 330 -5.43 -21.95 -5.32
C TYR A 330 -6.04 -21.89 -3.91
N LYS A 331 -6.54 -23.03 -3.42
CA LYS A 331 -7.14 -23.13 -2.09
C LYS A 331 -6.07 -22.95 -1.01
N PRO A 332 -6.23 -21.96 -0.09
CA PRO A 332 -5.26 -21.69 0.95
C PRO A 332 -4.91 -22.92 1.79
N LYS A 333 -3.63 -23.09 2.15
CA LYS A 333 -3.10 -24.22 2.95
C LYS A 333 -3.24 -25.60 2.31
N ASP A 334 -3.59 -25.67 1.04
CA ASP A 334 -3.77 -26.90 0.28
C ASP A 334 -2.63 -27.00 -0.75
N ILE A 335 -1.64 -27.87 -0.46
CA ILE A 335 -0.45 -28.06 -1.30
C ILE A 335 -0.82 -28.66 -2.64
N ASP A 336 -1.77 -29.61 -2.69
CA ASP A 336 -2.23 -30.24 -3.94
C ASP A 336 -2.89 -29.19 -4.85
N SER A 337 -3.76 -28.35 -4.28
CA SER A 337 -4.38 -27.25 -5.01
C SER A 337 -3.34 -26.27 -5.55
N TYR A 338 -2.29 -25.94 -4.77
CA TYR A 338 -1.24 -25.04 -5.22
C TYR A 338 -0.38 -25.68 -6.32
N ALA A 339 0.02 -26.95 -6.18
CA ALA A 339 0.77 -27.67 -7.20
C ALA A 339 -0.03 -27.79 -8.52
N ASN A 340 -1.33 -28.02 -8.44
CA ASN A 340 -2.21 -28.04 -9.61
C ASN A 340 -2.33 -26.66 -10.27
N ALA A 341 -2.37 -25.57 -9.50
CA ALA A 341 -2.36 -24.21 -10.03
C ALA A 341 -1.05 -23.88 -10.78
N LEU A 342 0.11 -24.37 -10.30
CA LEU A 342 1.39 -24.23 -11.02
C LEU A 342 1.37 -24.96 -12.36
N LYS A 343 0.85 -26.21 -12.40
CA LYS A 343 0.69 -26.98 -13.65
C LYS A 343 -0.23 -26.26 -14.63
N GLN A 344 -1.41 -25.89 -14.18
CA GLN A 344 -2.41 -25.19 -15.00
C GLN A 344 -1.83 -23.87 -15.58
N ALA A 345 -1.11 -23.08 -14.77
CA ALA A 345 -0.48 -21.86 -15.23
C ALA A 345 0.53 -22.14 -16.35
N THR A 346 1.33 -23.20 -16.20
CA THR A 346 2.32 -23.63 -17.20
C THR A 346 1.67 -24.06 -18.50
N GLU A 347 0.58 -24.83 -18.43
CA GLU A 347 -0.18 -25.28 -19.59
C GLU A 347 -0.82 -24.14 -20.37
N LEU A 348 -1.39 -23.16 -19.66
CA LEU A 348 -1.99 -21.97 -20.26
C LEU A 348 -0.94 -21.01 -20.86
N GLY A 349 0.22 -20.93 -20.23
CA GLY A 349 1.29 -20.00 -20.61
C GLY A 349 1.00 -18.54 -20.32
N VAL A 350 2.05 -17.70 -20.32
CA VAL A 350 1.96 -16.27 -20.02
C VAL A 350 1.05 -15.52 -20.99
N ALA A 351 1.07 -15.90 -22.28
CA ALA A 351 0.29 -15.24 -23.33
C ALA A 351 -1.24 -15.27 -23.06
N HIS A 352 -1.73 -16.34 -22.43
CA HIS A 352 -3.14 -16.46 -22.06
C HIS A 352 -3.68 -15.30 -21.22
N PHE A 353 -2.83 -14.70 -20.40
CA PHE A 353 -3.22 -13.66 -19.44
C PHE A 353 -3.01 -12.23 -19.95
N GLN A 354 -2.33 -12.02 -21.08
CA GLN A 354 -1.86 -10.69 -21.50
C GLN A 354 -3.01 -9.70 -21.73
N THR A 355 -4.04 -10.08 -22.48
CA THR A 355 -5.21 -9.21 -22.72
C THR A 355 -5.91 -8.79 -21.42
N ASN A 356 -5.95 -9.71 -20.46
CA ASN A 356 -6.54 -9.48 -19.14
C ASN A 356 -5.68 -8.50 -18.31
N ILE A 357 -4.36 -8.68 -18.35
CA ILE A 357 -3.41 -7.78 -17.69
C ILE A 357 -3.48 -6.39 -18.34
N ASP A 358 -3.53 -6.29 -19.66
CA ASP A 358 -3.70 -5.01 -20.36
C ASP A 358 -4.99 -4.29 -19.95
N THR A 359 -6.06 -5.05 -19.72
CA THR A 359 -7.33 -4.49 -19.21
C THR A 359 -7.17 -3.93 -17.80
N TYR A 360 -6.48 -4.66 -16.90
CA TYR A 360 -6.16 -4.16 -15.56
C TYR A 360 -5.27 -2.90 -15.63
N LEU A 361 -4.22 -2.91 -16.47
CA LEU A 361 -3.29 -1.78 -16.60
C LEU A 361 -3.97 -0.50 -17.07
N LYS A 362 -4.99 -0.59 -17.94
CA LYS A 362 -5.82 0.57 -18.35
C LYS A 362 -6.55 1.20 -17.15
N GLU A 363 -6.99 0.38 -16.19
CA GLU A 363 -7.68 0.88 -14.98
C GLU A 363 -6.75 1.67 -14.06
N ILE A 364 -5.45 1.37 -14.06
CA ILE A 364 -4.46 2.03 -13.21
C ILE A 364 -3.63 3.09 -13.95
N MET A 365 -3.99 3.45 -15.18
CA MET A 365 -3.38 4.57 -15.90
C MET A 365 -3.59 5.88 -15.14
N PHE A 366 -2.53 6.69 -15.04
CA PHE A 366 -2.53 7.97 -14.31
C PHE A 366 -3.72 8.85 -14.68
N GLU A 367 -3.98 9.03 -15.97
CA GLU A 367 -5.08 9.87 -16.45
C GLU A 367 -6.46 9.39 -15.98
N LYS A 368 -6.67 8.07 -16.00
CA LYS A 368 -7.91 7.47 -15.51
C LYS A 368 -8.03 7.61 -14.00
N VAL A 369 -7.00 7.20 -13.26
CA VAL A 369 -7.01 7.26 -11.78
C VAL A 369 -7.17 8.71 -11.30
N ALA A 370 -6.52 9.68 -11.94
CA ALA A 370 -6.66 11.10 -11.61
C ALA A 370 -8.07 11.63 -11.90
N LYS A 371 -8.67 11.20 -13.00
CA LYS A 371 -10.04 11.56 -13.36
C LYS A 371 -11.04 11.01 -12.34
N ASP A 372 -10.98 9.70 -12.10
CA ASP A 372 -11.90 9.00 -11.19
C ASP A 372 -11.77 9.57 -9.76
N LEU A 373 -10.54 9.82 -9.28
CA LEU A 373 -10.29 10.44 -7.97
C LEU A 373 -11.00 11.79 -7.81
N VAL A 374 -10.88 12.67 -8.80
CA VAL A 374 -11.48 14.01 -8.71
C VAL A 374 -12.98 13.96 -8.85
N GLU A 375 -13.54 13.09 -9.72
CA GLU A 375 -14.97 12.86 -9.85
C GLU A 375 -15.58 12.33 -8.54
N ASP A 376 -14.95 11.35 -7.93
CA ASP A 376 -15.37 10.80 -6.64
C ASP A 376 -15.30 11.84 -5.50
N ILE A 377 -14.25 12.66 -5.46
CA ILE A 377 -14.17 13.75 -4.49
C ILE A 377 -15.33 14.74 -4.69
N LYS A 378 -15.66 15.09 -5.94
CA LYS A 378 -16.80 15.98 -6.25
C LYS A 378 -18.13 15.41 -5.81
N GLN A 379 -18.38 14.14 -6.12
CA GLN A 379 -19.62 13.46 -5.77
C GLN A 379 -19.81 13.30 -4.26
N ASN A 380 -18.73 12.95 -3.55
CA ASN A 380 -18.78 12.61 -2.14
C ASN A 380 -18.61 13.81 -1.20
N SER A 381 -18.02 14.90 -1.65
CA SER A 381 -17.69 16.02 -0.76
C SER A 381 -18.53 17.29 -0.95
N ASN A 382 -19.31 17.42 -2.02
CA ASN A 382 -20.01 18.68 -2.41
C ASN A 382 -19.10 19.93 -2.32
N THR A 383 -17.77 19.82 -2.52
CA THR A 383 -16.77 20.79 -2.09
C THR A 383 -15.81 21.29 -3.18
N LEU A 384 -15.88 20.76 -4.39
CA LEU A 384 -15.06 21.24 -5.52
C LEU A 384 -15.88 22.07 -6.50
#